data_5851b6a70060160b6c40227ee9fe981a
#
_entry.id   5851b6a70060160b6c40227ee9fe981a
#
_cell.length_a   1.000
_cell.length_b   1.000
_cell.length_c   1.000
_cell.angle_alpha   90.00
_cell.angle_beta   90.00
_cell.angle_gamma   90.00
#
_symmetry.space_group_name_H-M   'P 1'
#
loop_
_entity.id
_entity.type
_entity.pdbx_description
1 polymer ?
#
loop_
_entity_poly.entity_id
_entity_poly.type
_entity_poly.pdbx_seq_one_letter_code
_entity_poly.pdbx_strand_id
1 'polypeptide(L)'
;GYRMFDCAACFGNEHQIGEVFKTAFDEGVVERKDLFIMTKVWNDMHRKVEEACTKSIQDLQCDYVDLYFIHWPFPNYHAPHCDVDSRNPDSKPFSVEEFMDTYRQCEALVEKGKIRYIGISNMTIPKLEAVLPLMKIKPATCELELHVCFQQQELYDYLVEHNIQPVGYMPLGSPRRPERDICPEDVADMQTPEM
;
A
#
# COMPACT_ATOMS: atom_id res chain seq x y z
N GLY A 1 17.15 -16.27 0.17
CA GLY A 1 16.88 -14.84 0.07
C GLY A 1 15.41 -14.51 0.29
N TYR A 2 15.08 -13.24 0.33
CA TYR A 2 13.68 -12.78 0.44
C TYR A 2 12.86 -13.23 -0.77
N ARG A 3 11.57 -13.46 -0.55
CA ARG A 3 10.60 -13.86 -1.58
C ARG A 3 9.39 -12.91 -1.64
N MET A 4 9.25 -12.02 -0.67
CA MET A 4 8.20 -11.00 -0.62
C MET A 4 8.82 -9.63 -0.82
N PHE A 5 8.25 -8.84 -1.73
CA PHE A 5 8.73 -7.51 -2.11
C PHE A 5 7.58 -6.52 -2.01
N ASP A 6 7.79 -5.50 -1.21
CA ASP A 6 6.83 -4.42 -1.02
C ASP A 6 7.28 -3.19 -1.81
N CYS A 7 6.57 -2.93 -2.90
CA CYS A 7 6.81 -1.84 -3.83
C CYS A 7 5.68 -0.80 -3.75
N ALA A 8 5.88 0.33 -4.38
CA ALA A 8 4.83 1.32 -4.61
C ALA A 8 5.21 2.22 -5.79
N ALA A 9 4.22 2.65 -6.56
CA ALA A 9 4.43 3.57 -7.67
C ALA A 9 5.11 4.88 -7.25
N CYS A 10 4.76 5.41 -6.06
CA CYS A 10 5.35 6.65 -5.52
C CYS A 10 6.82 6.51 -5.08
N PHE A 11 7.34 5.30 -4.92
CA PHE A 11 8.77 5.11 -4.60
C PHE A 11 9.68 5.38 -5.79
N GLY A 12 9.13 5.42 -7.00
CA GLY A 12 9.84 5.80 -8.22
C GLY A 12 10.92 4.82 -8.67
N ASN A 13 10.97 3.61 -8.11
CA ASN A 13 12.02 2.61 -8.35
C ASN A 13 11.50 1.27 -8.89
N GLU A 14 10.21 1.16 -9.26
CA GLU A 14 9.64 -0.10 -9.75
C GLU A 14 10.38 -0.62 -11.00
N HIS A 15 10.82 0.27 -11.89
CA HIS A 15 11.58 -0.10 -13.08
C HIS A 15 12.92 -0.77 -12.72
N GLN A 16 13.70 -0.21 -11.79
CA GLN A 16 14.97 -0.79 -11.35
C GLN A 16 14.76 -2.17 -10.70
N ILE A 17 13.68 -2.31 -9.90
CA ILE A 17 13.30 -3.59 -9.30
C ILE A 17 12.95 -4.60 -10.39
N GLY A 18 12.21 -4.18 -11.42
CA GLY A 18 11.83 -5.03 -12.56
C GLY A 18 13.04 -5.53 -13.34
N GLU A 19 14.07 -4.70 -13.55
CA GLU A 19 15.32 -5.12 -14.18
C GLU A 19 16.01 -6.24 -13.37
N VAL A 20 16.00 -6.13 -12.04
CA VAL A 20 16.57 -7.16 -11.16
C VAL A 20 15.74 -8.45 -11.20
N PHE A 21 14.40 -8.34 -11.19
CA PHE A 21 13.53 -9.51 -11.32
C PHE A 21 13.76 -10.24 -12.64
N LYS A 22 13.79 -9.47 -13.75
CA LYS A 22 14.05 -10.05 -15.07
C LYS A 22 15.37 -10.80 -15.10
N THR A 23 16.43 -10.18 -14.61
CA THR A 23 17.76 -10.83 -14.55
C THR A 23 17.70 -12.12 -13.73
N ALA A 24 17.08 -12.10 -12.56
CA ALA A 24 16.95 -13.26 -11.69
C ALA A 24 16.13 -14.40 -12.33
N PHE A 25 15.11 -14.07 -13.12
CA PHE A 25 14.31 -15.05 -13.87
C PHE A 25 15.12 -15.64 -15.05
N ASP A 26 15.77 -14.77 -15.83
CA ASP A 26 16.57 -15.19 -16.98
C ASP A 26 17.76 -16.09 -16.58
N GLU A 27 18.36 -15.83 -15.43
CA GLU A 27 19.46 -16.64 -14.85
C GLU A 27 18.97 -17.89 -14.10
N GLY A 28 17.67 -18.08 -13.96
CA GLY A 28 17.10 -19.23 -13.26
C GLY A 28 17.34 -19.23 -11.74
N VAL A 29 17.63 -18.07 -11.14
CA VAL A 29 17.83 -17.92 -9.69
C VAL A 29 16.52 -18.12 -8.93
N VAL A 30 15.40 -17.71 -9.53
CA VAL A 30 14.06 -17.81 -8.98
C VAL A 30 13.04 -17.78 -10.12
N GLU A 31 11.88 -18.40 -9.93
CA GLU A 31 10.75 -18.25 -10.86
C GLU A 31 9.76 -17.21 -10.35
N ARG A 32 9.01 -16.55 -11.27
CA ARG A 32 7.97 -15.55 -10.89
C ARG A 32 6.99 -16.10 -9.85
N LYS A 33 6.61 -17.36 -9.96
CA LYS A 33 5.65 -18.01 -9.04
C LYS A 33 6.15 -18.14 -7.59
N ASP A 34 7.47 -18.08 -7.39
CA ASP A 34 8.12 -18.20 -6.09
C ASP A 34 8.24 -16.85 -5.38
N LEU A 35 7.88 -15.77 -6.06
CA LEU A 35 7.88 -14.41 -5.53
C LEU A 35 6.45 -13.96 -5.22
N PHE A 36 6.30 -13.27 -4.09
CA PHE A 36 5.11 -12.51 -3.72
C PHE A 36 5.43 -11.02 -3.90
N ILE A 37 4.90 -10.43 -4.98
CA ILE A 37 5.16 -9.05 -5.36
C ILE A 37 3.94 -8.21 -5.00
N MET A 38 4.17 -7.18 -4.21
CA MET A 38 3.16 -6.19 -3.81
C MET A 38 3.51 -4.84 -4.40
N THR A 39 2.48 -4.10 -4.81
CA THR A 39 2.63 -2.68 -5.14
C THR A 39 1.34 -1.91 -4.86
N LYS A 40 1.34 -0.59 -5.08
CA LYS A 40 0.30 0.29 -4.57
C LYS A 40 -0.07 1.36 -5.59
N VAL A 41 -1.37 1.61 -5.76
CA VAL A 41 -1.83 2.80 -6.48
C VAL A 41 -1.60 4.05 -5.62
N TRP A 42 -1.00 5.07 -6.22
CA TRP A 42 -0.81 6.35 -5.57
C TRP A 42 -2.05 7.25 -5.64
N ASN A 43 -2.10 8.26 -4.81
CA ASN A 43 -3.29 9.09 -4.57
C ASN A 43 -3.78 9.86 -5.79
N ASP A 44 -2.90 10.23 -6.71
CA ASP A 44 -3.23 10.93 -7.95
C ASP A 44 -3.90 10.04 -9.01
N MET A 45 -3.83 8.72 -8.82
CA MET A 45 -4.31 7.73 -9.79
C MET A 45 -5.56 6.97 -9.33
N HIS A 46 -6.23 7.38 -8.26
CA HIS A 46 -7.44 6.71 -7.75
C HIS A 46 -8.57 6.59 -8.78
N ARG A 47 -8.65 7.50 -9.73
CA ARG A 47 -9.65 7.45 -10.82
C ARG A 47 -9.19 6.66 -12.04
N LYS A 48 -7.95 6.18 -12.05
CA LYS A 48 -7.28 5.49 -13.16
C LYS A 48 -6.47 4.28 -12.67
N VAL A 49 -7.07 3.48 -11.80
CA VAL A 49 -6.39 2.37 -11.12
C VAL A 49 -5.86 1.34 -12.12
N GLU A 50 -6.60 1.05 -13.19
CA GLU A 50 -6.15 0.10 -14.20
C GLU A 50 -4.92 0.60 -14.98
N GLU A 51 -4.87 1.92 -15.30
CA GLU A 51 -3.72 2.54 -15.94
C GLU A 51 -2.50 2.46 -15.01
N ALA A 52 -2.66 2.82 -13.73
CA ALA A 52 -1.60 2.76 -12.73
C ALA A 52 -1.09 1.32 -12.52
N CYS A 53 -1.99 0.36 -12.35
CA CYS A 53 -1.62 -1.04 -12.18
C CYS A 53 -0.88 -1.60 -13.41
N THR A 54 -1.35 -1.27 -14.61
CA THR A 54 -0.70 -1.71 -15.85
C THR A 54 0.72 -1.16 -15.95
N LYS A 55 0.92 0.11 -15.57
CA LYS A 55 2.25 0.71 -15.54
C LYS A 55 3.16 0.03 -14.52
N SER A 56 2.69 -0.20 -13.29
CA SER A 56 3.47 -0.92 -12.28
C SER A 56 3.86 -2.33 -12.74
N ILE A 57 2.94 -3.08 -13.36
CA ILE A 57 3.21 -4.41 -13.93
C ILE A 57 4.30 -4.34 -15.02
N GLN A 58 4.24 -3.33 -15.90
CA GLN A 58 5.25 -3.11 -16.93
C GLN A 58 6.61 -2.75 -16.33
N ASP A 59 6.63 -1.82 -15.39
CA ASP A 59 7.86 -1.38 -14.72
C ASP A 59 8.51 -2.53 -13.94
N LEU A 60 7.71 -3.34 -13.22
CA LEU A 60 8.18 -4.52 -12.49
C LEU A 60 8.50 -5.73 -13.40
N GLN A 61 8.27 -5.61 -14.70
CA GLN A 61 8.53 -6.64 -15.71
C GLN A 61 7.92 -8.00 -15.33
N CYS A 62 6.66 -7.99 -14.90
CA CYS A 62 5.90 -9.18 -14.54
C CYS A 62 4.54 -9.19 -15.24
N ASP A 63 3.85 -10.35 -15.25
CA ASP A 63 2.54 -10.49 -15.89
C ASP A 63 1.39 -10.10 -14.96
N TYR A 64 1.61 -10.18 -13.67
CA TYR A 64 0.64 -9.87 -12.61
C TYR A 64 1.39 -9.48 -11.33
N VAL A 65 0.68 -8.85 -10.40
CA VAL A 65 1.13 -8.67 -9.01
C VAL A 65 0.29 -9.52 -8.06
N ASP A 66 0.91 -9.97 -6.97
CA ASP A 66 0.21 -10.82 -6.01
C ASP A 66 -0.75 -10.00 -5.16
N LEU A 67 -0.37 -8.80 -4.77
CA LEU A 67 -1.16 -7.94 -3.91
C LEU A 67 -1.07 -6.49 -4.39
N TYR A 68 -2.21 -5.85 -4.58
CA TYR A 68 -2.29 -4.47 -5.02
C TYR A 68 -3.03 -3.63 -4.00
N PHE A 69 -2.36 -2.61 -3.48
CA PHE A 69 -2.90 -1.75 -2.43
C PHE A 69 -3.48 -0.44 -2.96
N ILE A 70 -4.51 0.05 -2.27
CA ILE A 70 -4.82 1.47 -2.25
C ILE A 70 -3.92 2.07 -1.16
N HIS A 71 -2.91 2.87 -1.56
CA HIS A 71 -1.84 3.33 -0.68
C HIS A 71 -2.36 4.23 0.45
N TRP A 72 -3.25 5.17 0.13
CA TRP A 72 -3.96 6.00 1.09
C TRP A 72 -5.45 6.04 0.75
N PRO A 73 -6.33 6.15 1.73
CA PRO A 73 -7.77 6.15 1.47
C PRO A 73 -8.32 7.49 0.93
N PHE A 74 -7.45 8.42 0.55
CA PHE A 74 -7.81 9.76 0.12
C PHE A 74 -7.43 9.99 -1.34
N PRO A 75 -8.38 10.24 -2.25
CA PRO A 75 -8.06 10.73 -3.58
C PRO A 75 -7.52 12.16 -3.50
N ASN A 76 -6.56 12.49 -4.35
CA ASN A 76 -5.95 13.82 -4.42
C ASN A 76 -5.29 14.33 -3.13
N TYR A 77 -4.87 13.44 -2.24
CA TYR A 77 -4.09 13.84 -1.07
C TYR A 77 -2.75 14.51 -1.49
N HIS A 78 -2.19 14.06 -2.60
CA HIS A 78 -1.06 14.67 -3.29
C HIS A 78 -1.50 15.15 -4.67
N ALA A 79 -0.94 16.27 -5.12
CA ALA A 79 -1.13 16.72 -6.49
C ALA A 79 -0.45 15.76 -7.48
N PRO A 80 -0.93 15.65 -8.73
CA PRO A 80 -0.25 14.87 -9.76
C PRO A 80 1.22 15.29 -9.90
N HIS A 81 2.12 14.31 -9.93
CA HIS A 81 3.57 14.51 -10.09
C HIS A 81 4.24 15.36 -9.01
N CYS A 82 3.59 15.58 -7.87
CA CYS A 82 4.23 16.26 -6.75
C CYS A 82 5.13 15.29 -5.96
N ASP A 83 6.08 15.86 -5.23
CA ASP A 83 6.89 15.14 -4.28
C ASP A 83 5.98 14.43 -3.26
N VAL A 84 6.35 13.21 -2.87
CA VAL A 84 5.62 12.42 -1.87
C VAL A 84 5.51 13.14 -0.53
N ASP A 85 6.44 14.02 -0.24
CA ASP A 85 6.47 14.83 0.98
C ASP A 85 5.59 16.09 0.90
N SER A 86 5.06 16.43 -0.27
CA SER A 86 4.17 17.58 -0.42
C SER A 86 2.71 17.19 -0.19
N ARG A 87 1.93 18.11 0.41
CA ARG A 87 0.48 17.96 0.53
C ARG A 87 -0.22 18.82 -0.50
N ASN A 88 -1.27 18.28 -1.09
CA ASN A 88 -2.17 19.07 -1.90
C ASN A 88 -3.04 19.94 -0.96
N PRO A 89 -2.98 21.29 -1.05
CA PRO A 89 -3.83 22.16 -0.24
C PRO A 89 -5.33 21.93 -0.52
N ASP A 90 -5.66 21.43 -1.71
CA ASP A 90 -7.04 21.10 -2.12
C ASP A 90 -7.39 19.62 -1.84
N SER A 91 -6.63 18.93 -0.99
CA SER A 91 -6.92 17.55 -0.61
C SER A 91 -8.30 17.43 0.02
N LYS A 92 -9.06 16.43 -0.42
CA LYS A 92 -10.40 16.18 0.08
C LYS A 92 -10.36 15.25 1.29
N PRO A 93 -11.34 15.40 2.22
CA PRO A 93 -11.52 14.44 3.29
C PRO A 93 -11.90 13.06 2.72
N PHE A 94 -11.82 12.02 3.55
CA PHE A 94 -12.28 10.69 3.20
C PHE A 94 -13.75 10.71 2.76
N SER A 95 -14.02 10.08 1.62
CA SER A 95 -15.37 9.85 1.09
C SER A 95 -15.53 8.37 0.83
N VAL A 96 -16.59 7.78 1.39
CA VAL A 96 -16.95 6.37 1.15
C VAL A 96 -17.18 6.13 -0.34
N GLU A 97 -17.88 7.03 -1.02
CA GLU A 97 -18.20 6.91 -2.44
C GLU A 97 -16.92 6.89 -3.29
N GLU A 98 -16.03 7.89 -3.14
CA GLU A 98 -14.80 7.99 -3.92
C GLU A 98 -13.83 6.83 -3.61
N PHE A 99 -13.75 6.40 -2.35
CA PHE A 99 -12.95 5.23 -1.98
C PHE A 99 -13.50 3.96 -2.64
N MET A 100 -14.81 3.74 -2.60
CA MET A 100 -15.42 2.56 -3.21
C MET A 100 -15.33 2.56 -4.74
N ASP A 101 -15.31 3.73 -5.38
CA ASP A 101 -15.05 3.82 -6.82
C ASP A 101 -13.63 3.36 -7.17
N THR A 102 -12.64 3.73 -6.35
CA THR A 102 -11.27 3.22 -6.46
C THR A 102 -11.22 1.72 -6.19
N TYR A 103 -11.89 1.26 -5.13
CA TYR A 103 -11.89 -0.15 -4.73
C TYR A 103 -12.52 -1.06 -5.78
N ARG A 104 -13.64 -0.66 -6.39
CA ARG A 104 -14.30 -1.41 -7.47
C ARG A 104 -13.40 -1.58 -8.70
N GLN A 105 -12.54 -0.62 -8.99
CA GLN A 105 -11.54 -0.77 -10.04
C GLN A 105 -10.51 -1.85 -9.66
N CYS A 106 -10.11 -1.95 -8.38
CA CYS A 106 -9.26 -3.05 -7.92
C CYS A 106 -9.97 -4.41 -8.02
N GLU A 107 -11.26 -4.49 -7.67
CA GLU A 107 -12.06 -5.71 -7.85
C GLU A 107 -12.08 -6.17 -9.32
N ALA A 108 -12.25 -5.23 -10.25
CA ALA A 108 -12.18 -5.53 -11.68
C ALA A 108 -10.79 -6.03 -12.14
N LEU A 109 -9.71 -5.58 -11.50
CA LEU A 109 -8.36 -6.09 -11.78
C LEU A 109 -8.16 -7.54 -11.33
N VAL A 110 -8.81 -7.95 -10.23
CA VAL A 110 -8.84 -9.37 -9.81
C VAL A 110 -9.57 -10.21 -10.87
N GLU A 111 -10.73 -9.76 -11.33
CA GLU A 111 -11.50 -10.45 -12.38
C GLU A 111 -10.70 -10.59 -13.70
N LYS A 112 -9.88 -9.58 -14.02
CA LYS A 112 -8.97 -9.59 -15.19
C LYS A 112 -7.69 -10.40 -14.99
N GLY A 113 -7.44 -10.93 -13.79
CA GLY A 113 -6.22 -11.67 -13.46
C GLY A 113 -4.95 -10.83 -13.40
N LYS A 114 -5.05 -9.50 -13.37
CA LYS A 114 -3.90 -8.60 -13.24
C LYS A 114 -3.33 -8.54 -11.81
N ILE A 115 -4.19 -8.75 -10.84
CA ILE A 115 -3.83 -8.85 -9.42
C ILE A 115 -4.47 -10.09 -8.80
N ARG A 116 -3.85 -10.69 -7.80
CA ARG A 116 -4.43 -11.84 -7.08
C ARG A 116 -5.24 -11.42 -5.87
N TYR A 117 -4.74 -10.46 -5.11
CA TYR A 117 -5.36 -9.97 -3.88
C TYR A 117 -5.43 -8.46 -3.87
N ILE A 118 -6.41 -7.92 -3.16
CA ILE A 118 -6.56 -6.49 -2.90
C ILE A 118 -6.07 -6.23 -1.48
N GLY A 119 -5.24 -5.19 -1.32
CA GLY A 119 -4.85 -4.62 -0.05
C GLY A 119 -5.39 -3.21 0.12
N ILE A 120 -5.51 -2.79 1.36
CA ILE A 120 -5.82 -1.42 1.75
C ILE A 120 -4.74 -0.93 2.71
N SER A 121 -4.55 0.37 2.82
CA SER A 121 -3.53 0.92 3.70
C SER A 121 -4.02 2.21 4.37
N ASN A 122 -3.48 2.50 5.55
CA ASN A 122 -3.75 3.74 6.29
C ASN A 122 -5.24 3.96 6.62
N MET A 123 -5.95 2.88 6.92
CA MET A 123 -7.36 2.90 7.32
C MET A 123 -7.50 3.09 8.83
N THR A 124 -8.67 3.52 9.25
CA THR A 124 -9.10 3.54 10.65
C THR A 124 -10.36 2.72 10.82
N ILE A 125 -10.69 2.27 12.02
CA ILE A 125 -11.89 1.46 12.30
C ILE A 125 -13.15 2.10 11.71
N PRO A 126 -13.47 3.41 11.95
CA PRO A 126 -14.68 3.99 11.38
C PRO A 126 -14.71 3.99 9.85
N LYS A 127 -13.56 4.11 9.18
CA LYS A 127 -13.49 4.00 7.71
C LYS A 127 -13.75 2.57 7.26
N LEU A 128 -13.17 1.58 7.95
CA LEU A 128 -13.38 0.15 7.66
C LEU A 128 -14.85 -0.23 7.84
N GLU A 129 -15.47 0.16 8.94
CA GLU A 129 -16.89 -0.08 9.19
C GLU A 129 -17.80 0.48 8.09
N ALA A 130 -17.44 1.64 7.55
CA ALA A 130 -18.20 2.27 6.49
C ALA A 130 -18.07 1.58 5.12
N VAL A 131 -16.92 0.96 4.81
CA VAL A 131 -16.64 0.45 3.46
C VAL A 131 -16.69 -1.08 3.35
N LEU A 132 -16.32 -1.84 4.39
CA LEU A 132 -16.29 -3.32 4.34
C LEU A 132 -17.63 -3.94 3.91
N PRO A 133 -18.81 -3.45 4.37
CA PRO A 133 -20.09 -3.99 3.93
C PRO A 133 -20.40 -3.79 2.44
N LEU A 134 -19.68 -2.86 1.78
CA LEU A 134 -19.92 -2.47 0.38
C LEU A 134 -18.99 -3.22 -0.60
N MET A 135 -18.00 -3.94 -0.10
CA MET A 135 -17.01 -4.67 -0.88
C MET A 135 -17.53 -6.04 -1.32
N LYS A 136 -17.34 -6.38 -2.59
CA LYS A 136 -17.63 -7.72 -3.12
C LYS A 136 -16.49 -8.70 -2.79
N ILE A 137 -15.25 -8.24 -2.96
CA ILE A 137 -14.03 -8.97 -2.61
C ILE A 137 -13.45 -8.28 -1.38
N LYS A 138 -13.33 -9.01 -0.26
CA LYS A 138 -12.72 -8.46 0.95
C LYS A 138 -11.22 -8.20 0.72
N PRO A 139 -10.64 -7.15 1.33
CA PRO A 139 -9.20 -6.96 1.30
C PRO A 139 -8.51 -8.09 2.05
N ALA A 140 -7.43 -8.61 1.48
CA ALA A 140 -6.63 -9.64 2.14
C ALA A 140 -5.79 -9.06 3.29
N THR A 141 -5.36 -7.81 3.14
CA THR A 141 -4.47 -7.17 4.10
C THR A 141 -4.83 -5.70 4.30
N CYS A 142 -4.43 -5.17 5.47
CA CYS A 142 -4.38 -3.74 5.73
C CYS A 142 -2.96 -3.38 6.18
N GLU A 143 -2.28 -2.54 5.39
CA GLU A 143 -0.95 -2.04 5.71
C GLU A 143 -1.07 -0.76 6.53
N LEU A 144 -0.37 -0.70 7.66
CA LEU A 144 -0.43 0.41 8.61
C LEU A 144 0.91 0.58 9.32
N GLU A 145 1.16 1.77 9.87
CA GLU A 145 2.32 1.98 10.71
C GLU A 145 2.18 1.17 12.00
N LEU A 146 3.11 0.24 12.22
CA LEU A 146 3.15 -0.60 13.42
C LEU A 146 4.59 -0.76 13.90
N HIS A 147 4.84 -0.34 15.13
CA HIS A 147 6.14 -0.50 15.77
C HIS A 147 5.99 -0.48 17.31
N VAL A 148 7.08 -0.67 18.03
CA VAL A 148 7.07 -0.83 19.50
C VAL A 148 6.36 0.32 20.21
N CYS A 149 6.59 1.57 19.78
CA CYS A 149 5.96 2.75 20.36
C CYS A 149 4.60 3.11 19.77
N PHE A 150 4.16 2.43 18.69
CA PHE A 150 2.88 2.69 18.02
C PHE A 150 2.21 1.38 17.58
N GLN A 151 1.60 0.70 18.54
CA GLN A 151 1.09 -0.67 18.35
C GLN A 151 -0.31 -0.74 17.73
N GLN A 152 -1.11 0.32 17.80
CA GLN A 152 -2.48 0.38 17.26
C GLN A 152 -3.33 -0.85 17.61
N GLN A 153 -3.28 -1.32 18.88
CA GLN A 153 -3.84 -2.61 19.30
C GLN A 153 -5.31 -2.79 18.91
N GLU A 154 -6.14 -1.76 19.10
CA GLU A 154 -7.57 -1.83 18.76
C GLU A 154 -7.80 -2.06 17.25
N LEU A 155 -7.04 -1.35 16.41
CA LEU A 155 -7.12 -1.53 14.97
C LEU A 155 -6.57 -2.89 14.53
N TYR A 156 -5.47 -3.34 15.14
CA TYR A 156 -4.91 -4.66 14.89
C TYR A 156 -5.93 -5.76 15.19
N ASP A 157 -6.53 -5.74 16.38
CA ASP A 157 -7.53 -6.74 16.81
C ASP A 157 -8.76 -6.71 15.89
N TYR A 158 -9.25 -5.51 15.55
CA TYR A 158 -10.35 -5.34 14.61
C TYR A 158 -10.08 -6.00 13.25
N LEU A 159 -8.88 -5.80 12.69
CA LEU A 159 -8.50 -6.38 11.41
C LEU A 159 -8.45 -7.91 11.49
N VAL A 160 -7.85 -8.47 12.55
CA VAL A 160 -7.78 -9.92 12.76
C VAL A 160 -9.18 -10.53 12.88
N GLU A 161 -10.07 -9.94 13.65
CA GLU A 161 -11.47 -10.37 13.80
C GLU A 161 -12.23 -10.40 12.46
N HIS A 162 -11.88 -9.49 11.56
CA HIS A 162 -12.49 -9.41 10.23
C HIS A 162 -11.77 -10.25 9.16
N ASN A 163 -10.77 -11.06 9.56
CA ASN A 163 -9.93 -11.85 8.65
C ASN A 163 -9.18 -11.00 7.62
N ILE A 164 -8.69 -9.84 8.03
CA ILE A 164 -7.81 -8.96 7.26
C ILE A 164 -6.44 -9.01 7.92
N GLN A 165 -5.41 -9.43 7.18
CA GLN A 165 -4.06 -9.55 7.73
C GLN A 165 -3.46 -8.16 7.94
N PRO A 166 -3.11 -7.75 9.19
CA PRO A 166 -2.33 -6.53 9.40
C PRO A 166 -0.91 -6.71 8.85
N VAL A 167 -0.39 -5.68 8.19
CA VAL A 167 0.99 -5.61 7.70
C VAL A 167 1.59 -4.31 8.20
N GLY A 168 2.69 -4.38 8.95
CA GLY A 168 3.34 -3.22 9.54
C GLY A 168 4.36 -2.59 8.60
N TYR A 169 4.24 -1.29 8.32
CA TYR A 169 5.35 -0.51 7.79
C TYR A 169 6.06 0.26 8.91
N MET A 170 7.27 0.72 8.64
CA MET A 170 8.15 1.40 9.64
C MET A 170 8.32 0.61 10.95
N PRO A 171 8.66 -0.69 10.92
CA PRO A 171 8.66 -1.54 12.11
C PRO A 171 9.70 -1.14 13.18
N LEU A 172 10.65 -0.26 12.84
CA LEU A 172 11.66 0.31 13.74
C LEU A 172 11.39 1.79 14.05
N GLY A 173 10.16 2.26 13.84
CA GLY A 173 9.80 3.67 13.87
C GLY A 173 10.37 4.45 12.67
N SER A 174 9.98 5.69 12.51
CA SER A 174 10.43 6.54 11.41
C SER A 174 11.30 7.67 11.92
N PRO A 175 12.64 7.51 11.97
CA PRO A 175 13.55 8.55 12.46
C PRO A 175 13.67 9.75 11.51
N ARG A 176 13.12 9.66 10.30
CA ARG A 176 13.20 10.68 9.25
C ARG A 176 11.83 11.05 8.72
N ARG A 177 10.87 11.34 9.60
CA ARG A 177 9.59 11.90 9.17
C ARG A 177 9.80 13.30 8.60
N PRO A 178 9.03 13.71 7.56
CA PRO A 178 8.95 15.11 7.17
C PRO A 178 8.57 15.99 8.37
N GLU A 179 9.18 17.15 8.50
CA GLU A 179 8.92 18.06 9.64
C GLU A 179 7.44 18.33 9.89
N ARG A 180 6.64 18.40 8.81
CA ARG A 180 5.17 18.59 8.90
C ARG A 180 4.41 17.45 9.60
N ASP A 181 5.02 16.26 9.64
CA ASP A 181 4.41 15.04 10.17
C ASP A 181 5.02 14.65 11.53
N ILE A 182 5.92 15.49 12.06
CA ILE A 182 6.53 15.30 13.38
C ILE A 182 5.66 15.99 14.43
N CYS A 183 5.23 15.22 15.42
CA CYS A 183 4.68 15.76 16.66
C CYS A 183 5.77 15.87 17.73
N PRO A 184 5.70 16.82 18.67
CA PRO A 184 6.69 16.95 19.74
C PRO A 184 6.88 15.68 20.59
N GLU A 185 5.86 14.84 20.63
CA GLU A 185 5.81 13.57 21.35
C GLU A 185 6.31 12.37 20.53
N ASP A 186 6.61 12.57 19.25
CA ASP A 186 7.10 11.49 18.39
C ASP A 186 8.52 11.08 18.81
N VAL A 187 8.65 9.81 19.14
CA VAL A 187 9.94 9.20 19.49
C VAL A 187 10.23 8.11 18.44
N ALA A 188 11.40 8.21 17.81
CA ALA A 188 11.87 7.13 16.95
C ALA A 188 12.26 5.94 17.84
N ASP A 189 11.70 4.75 17.59
CA ASP A 189 11.92 3.54 18.41
C ASP A 189 13.40 3.27 18.68
N MET A 190 14.24 3.41 17.64
CA MET A 190 15.69 3.22 17.73
C MET A 190 16.42 4.19 18.68
N GLN A 191 15.72 5.20 19.17
CA GLN A 191 16.28 6.22 20.07
C GLN A 191 15.71 6.10 21.49
N THR A 192 14.81 5.15 21.71
CA THR A 192 14.24 4.91 23.05
C THR A 192 15.15 4.04 23.88
N PRO A 193 15.16 4.21 25.22
CA PRO A 193 15.93 3.34 26.11
C PRO A 193 15.54 1.86 26.07
N GLU A 194 14.33 1.55 25.56
CA GLU A 194 13.77 0.21 25.45
C GLU A 194 14.30 -0.58 24.25
N MET A 195 14.96 0.08 23.29
CA MET A 195 15.59 -0.52 22.12
C MET A 195 17.10 -0.65 22.26
#